data_035388ca80e9e3c23de3e75e612d2d16
#
_entry.id   035388ca80e9e3c23de3e75e612d2d16
#
_cell.length_a   1.000
_cell.length_b   1.000
_cell.length_c   1.000
_cell.angle_alpha   90.00
_cell.angle_beta   90.00
_cell.angle_gamma   90.00
#
_symmetry.space_group_name_H-M   'P 1'
#
loop_
_entity.id
_entity.type
_entity.pdbx_description
1 polymer ?
#
loop_
_entity_poly.entity_id
_entity_poly.type
_entity_poly.pdbx_seq_one_letter_code
_entity_poly.pdbx_strand_id
1 'polypeptide(L)'
;MPAISAEGATVVLDGTTLLAPTTFAVMPGEFRCLTGSNGSGKTTLLRAFLGSRRLTDGAVLVRGETVDLARPRHRRLVASLVEPVPVARDMTIREQVTLVAASWYGNTTTTTERAEEIIGRLGLTALGARFPSQLSSGQLQLFNLALTLVRPADVILLDEPERHLDTDRVDLVATLLTERAEQGASILVATHEAVMVEACDGVMELG
;
A
#
# COMPACT_ATOMS: atom_id res chain seq x y z
N MET A 1 -19.28 -9.53 2.93
CA MET A 1 -18.25 -9.57 4.00
C MET A 1 -17.23 -8.49 3.67
N PRO A 2 -16.81 -7.65 4.64
CA PRO A 2 -15.79 -6.63 4.40
C PRO A 2 -14.48 -7.23 3.89
N ALA A 3 -13.78 -6.48 3.04
CA ALA A 3 -12.43 -6.83 2.60
C ALA A 3 -11.39 -6.49 3.68
N ILE A 4 -11.62 -5.39 4.40
CA ILE A 4 -10.79 -4.94 5.52
C ILE A 4 -11.77 -4.55 6.65
N SER A 5 -11.52 -4.97 7.89
CA SER A 5 -12.29 -4.51 9.05
C SER A 5 -11.43 -4.36 10.29
N ALA A 6 -11.77 -3.37 11.10
CA ALA A 6 -11.27 -3.17 12.44
C ALA A 6 -12.46 -3.14 13.41
N GLU A 7 -12.36 -3.82 14.55
CA GLU A 7 -13.40 -3.93 15.56
C GLU A 7 -12.77 -3.61 16.93
N GLY A 8 -12.96 -2.38 17.42
CA GLY A 8 -12.38 -1.89 18.66
C GLY A 8 -10.84 -1.97 18.69
N ALA A 9 -10.19 -1.93 17.53
CA ALA A 9 -8.75 -2.11 17.43
C ALA A 9 -8.01 -1.03 18.22
N THR A 10 -7.21 -1.47 19.20
CA THR A 10 -6.52 -0.59 20.14
C THR A 10 -5.07 -1.01 20.30
N VAL A 11 -4.16 -0.03 20.36
CA VAL A 11 -2.75 -0.27 20.68
C VAL A 11 -2.30 0.67 21.78
N VAL A 12 -1.86 0.09 22.90
CA VAL A 12 -1.20 0.80 24.01
C VAL A 12 0.20 0.22 24.20
N LEU A 13 1.19 1.07 24.29
CA LEU A 13 2.58 0.70 24.55
C LEU A 13 3.12 1.55 25.70
N ASP A 14 3.61 0.91 26.74
CA ASP A 14 4.19 1.54 27.92
C ASP A 14 3.29 2.64 28.52
N GLY A 15 1.98 2.38 28.57
CA GLY A 15 0.97 3.31 29.05
C GLY A 15 0.57 4.43 28.07
N THR A 16 1.21 4.50 26.89
CA THR A 16 0.88 5.47 25.85
C THR A 16 -0.06 4.85 24.81
N THR A 17 -1.19 5.49 24.54
CA THR A 17 -2.11 5.07 23.47
C THR A 17 -1.52 5.45 22.11
N LEU A 18 -1.17 4.45 21.31
CA LEU A 18 -0.68 4.62 19.94
C LEU A 18 -1.81 4.51 18.91
N LEU A 19 -2.91 3.87 19.27
CA LEU A 19 -4.14 3.78 18.49
C LEU A 19 -5.32 3.73 19.47
N ALA A 20 -6.18 4.72 19.43
CA ALA A 20 -7.43 4.72 20.17
C ALA A 20 -8.39 3.64 19.62
N PRO A 21 -9.39 3.17 20.42
CA PRO A 21 -10.34 2.17 19.96
C PRO A 21 -10.98 2.56 18.62
N THR A 22 -10.71 1.78 17.59
CA THR A 22 -11.08 2.11 16.22
C THR A 22 -11.92 0.99 15.61
N THR A 23 -13.07 1.38 15.02
CA THR A 23 -13.99 0.43 14.36
C THR A 23 -14.41 0.97 13.01
N PHE A 24 -14.16 0.21 11.94
CA PHE A 24 -14.62 0.51 10.58
C PHE A 24 -14.56 -0.73 9.68
N ALA A 25 -15.12 -0.59 8.48
CA ALA A 25 -15.05 -1.60 7.43
C ALA A 25 -14.83 -0.95 6.06
N VAL A 26 -14.06 -1.65 5.20
CA VAL A 26 -13.90 -1.35 3.78
C VAL A 26 -14.51 -2.51 3.00
N MET A 27 -15.42 -2.23 2.09
CA MET A 27 -16.07 -3.27 1.29
C MET A 27 -15.20 -3.67 0.09
N PRO A 28 -15.43 -4.85 -0.52
CA PRO A 28 -14.72 -5.24 -1.73
C PRO A 28 -14.84 -4.19 -2.84
N GLY A 29 -13.71 -3.80 -3.42
CA GLY A 29 -13.64 -2.82 -4.50
C GLY A 29 -13.72 -1.36 -4.04
N GLU A 30 -13.77 -1.08 -2.73
CA GLU A 30 -13.74 0.30 -2.24
C GLU A 30 -12.30 0.83 -2.09
N PHE A 31 -12.11 2.08 -2.45
CA PHE A 31 -10.95 2.88 -2.12
C PHE A 31 -11.29 3.83 -0.97
N ARG A 32 -10.71 3.63 0.21
CA ARG A 32 -10.93 4.45 1.41
C ARG A 32 -9.67 5.16 1.86
N CYS A 33 -9.82 6.40 2.29
CA CYS A 33 -8.76 7.18 2.90
C CYS A 33 -8.87 7.18 4.42
N LEU A 34 -7.72 7.04 5.08
CA LEU A 34 -7.55 7.13 6.53
C LEU A 34 -6.85 8.46 6.83
N THR A 35 -7.57 9.40 7.42
CA THR A 35 -7.07 10.73 7.79
C THR A 35 -6.91 10.86 9.30
N GLY A 36 -6.36 11.98 9.76
CA GLY A 36 -6.15 12.28 11.17
C GLY A 36 -4.80 12.94 11.41
N SER A 37 -4.64 13.59 12.56
CA SER A 37 -3.41 14.29 12.92
C SER A 37 -2.17 13.38 12.95
N ASN A 38 -0.98 13.97 12.94
CA ASN A 38 0.25 13.22 13.14
C ASN A 38 0.21 12.59 14.55
N GLY A 39 0.48 11.28 14.61
CA GLY A 39 0.39 10.53 15.86
C GLY A 39 -0.99 9.95 16.16
N SER A 40 -2.03 10.17 15.36
CA SER A 40 -3.39 9.59 15.58
C SER A 40 -3.46 8.07 15.42
N GLY A 41 -2.38 7.41 15.00
CA GLY A 41 -2.32 5.95 14.92
C GLY A 41 -2.50 5.36 13.52
N LYS A 42 -2.53 6.15 12.43
CA LYS A 42 -2.71 5.66 11.04
C LYS A 42 -1.73 4.56 10.67
N THR A 43 -0.43 4.83 10.79
CA THR A 43 0.64 3.85 10.53
C THR A 43 0.53 2.65 11.49
N THR A 44 0.17 2.88 12.76
CA THR A 44 -0.01 1.83 13.77
C THR A 44 -1.13 0.88 13.36
N LEU A 45 -2.25 1.41 12.88
CA LEU A 45 -3.37 0.63 12.38
C LEU A 45 -3.00 -0.18 11.13
N LEU A 46 -2.35 0.45 10.14
CA LEU A 46 -1.88 -0.26 8.93
C LEU A 46 -0.91 -1.39 9.29
N ARG A 47 0.01 -1.17 10.23
CA ARG A 47 0.93 -2.20 10.74
C ARG A 47 0.19 -3.33 11.47
N ALA A 48 -0.90 -3.02 12.17
CA ALA A 48 -1.74 -4.05 12.79
C ALA A 48 -2.38 -4.96 11.74
N PHE A 49 -2.90 -4.40 10.64
CA PHE A 49 -3.41 -5.18 9.50
C PHE A 49 -2.36 -6.07 8.84
N LEU A 50 -1.09 -5.68 8.88
CA LEU A 50 0.02 -6.49 8.35
C LEU A 50 0.54 -7.55 9.35
N GLY A 51 0.03 -7.55 10.59
CA GLY A 51 0.52 -8.41 11.66
C GLY A 51 1.88 -7.99 12.23
N SER A 52 2.45 -6.84 11.79
CA SER A 52 3.72 -6.30 12.29
C SER A 52 3.56 -5.48 13.58
N ARG A 53 2.33 -5.13 13.95
CA ARG A 53 1.98 -4.52 15.23
C ARG A 53 0.90 -5.34 15.93
N ARG A 54 1.17 -5.77 17.17
CA ARG A 54 0.18 -6.46 17.99
C ARG A 54 -0.83 -5.46 18.57
N LEU A 55 -2.11 -5.80 18.51
CA LEU A 55 -3.17 -5.08 19.21
C LEU A 55 -3.11 -5.37 20.72
N THR A 56 -3.51 -4.36 21.51
CA THR A 56 -3.75 -4.52 22.95
C THR A 56 -5.16 -5.05 23.19
N ASP A 57 -6.11 -4.60 22.36
CA ASP A 57 -7.52 -5.03 22.41
C ASP A 57 -8.15 -4.93 21.01
N GLY A 58 -9.29 -5.60 20.82
CA GLY A 58 -10.02 -5.62 19.56
C GLY A 58 -9.42 -6.55 18.51
N ALA A 59 -9.83 -6.37 17.26
CA ALA A 59 -9.40 -7.19 16.14
C ALA A 59 -9.24 -6.37 14.86
N VAL A 60 -8.30 -6.81 13.98
CA VAL A 60 -8.21 -6.37 12.59
C VAL A 60 -8.22 -7.59 11.68
N LEU A 61 -9.03 -7.54 10.64
CA LEU A 61 -9.23 -8.67 9.73
C LEU A 61 -9.12 -8.21 8.27
N VAL A 62 -8.52 -9.05 7.45
CA VAL A 62 -8.51 -8.92 5.98
C VAL A 62 -9.20 -10.15 5.42
N ARG A 63 -10.30 -9.95 4.69
CA ARG A 63 -11.16 -11.04 4.19
C ARG A 63 -11.63 -11.98 5.31
N GLY A 64 -11.84 -11.45 6.52
CA GLY A 64 -12.30 -12.20 7.69
C GLY A 64 -11.20 -12.98 8.42
N GLU A 65 -9.94 -12.83 8.05
CA GLU A 65 -8.81 -13.51 8.69
C GLU A 65 -7.78 -12.51 9.23
N THR A 66 -7.13 -12.87 10.34
CA THR A 66 -5.94 -12.14 10.81
C THR A 66 -4.78 -12.42 9.87
N VAL A 67 -4.11 -11.37 9.41
CA VAL A 67 -2.99 -11.49 8.47
C VAL A 67 -1.72 -11.93 9.19
N ASP A 68 -1.06 -12.92 8.60
CA ASP A 68 0.28 -13.37 8.96
C ASP A 68 1.12 -13.45 7.67
N LEU A 69 1.95 -12.44 7.42
CA LEU A 69 2.77 -12.36 6.21
C LEU A 69 3.86 -13.45 6.12
N ALA A 70 4.08 -14.25 7.16
CA ALA A 70 4.89 -15.47 7.04
C ALA A 70 4.20 -16.52 6.16
N ARG A 71 2.88 -16.47 6.05
CA ARG A 71 2.11 -17.41 5.23
C ARG A 71 2.02 -16.95 3.77
N PRO A 72 2.37 -17.79 2.78
CA PRO A 72 2.33 -17.44 1.37
C PRO A 72 0.94 -16.94 0.89
N ARG A 73 -0.15 -17.53 1.39
CA ARG A 73 -1.53 -17.12 1.04
C ARG A 73 -1.82 -15.69 1.46
N HIS A 74 -1.35 -15.24 2.64
CA HIS A 74 -1.60 -13.88 3.12
C HIS A 74 -0.74 -12.85 2.36
N ARG A 75 0.47 -13.25 1.93
CA ARG A 75 1.27 -12.41 1.03
C ARG A 75 0.63 -12.20 -0.34
N ARG A 76 -0.17 -13.17 -0.82
CA ARG A 76 -0.95 -13.02 -2.06
C ARG A 76 -2.17 -12.13 -1.89
N LEU A 77 -2.73 -12.12 -0.70
CA LEU A 77 -3.93 -11.36 -0.38
C LEU A 77 -3.64 -9.85 -0.27
N VAL A 78 -2.50 -9.47 0.31
CA VAL A 78 -2.19 -8.07 0.67
C VAL A 78 -0.91 -7.60 -0.01
N ALA A 79 -1.00 -6.47 -0.74
CA ALA A 79 0.15 -5.65 -1.12
C ALA A 79 0.22 -4.43 -0.21
N SER A 80 1.42 -4.02 0.21
CA SER A 80 1.55 -2.90 1.13
C SER A 80 2.79 -2.05 0.88
N LEU A 81 2.64 -0.75 1.13
CA LEU A 81 3.70 0.25 1.26
C LEU A 81 3.47 0.99 2.58
N VAL A 82 3.83 0.36 3.69
CA VAL A 82 3.68 0.89 5.07
C VAL A 82 5.04 1.04 5.75
N GLU A 83 6.02 0.30 5.26
CA GLU A 83 7.41 0.36 5.69
C GLU A 83 8.31 0.50 4.46
N PRO A 84 9.56 0.97 4.62
CA PRO A 84 10.48 1.03 3.50
C PRO A 84 10.58 -0.32 2.79
N VAL A 85 10.38 -0.33 1.48
CA VAL A 85 10.51 -1.54 0.68
C VAL A 85 12.00 -1.89 0.60
N PRO A 86 12.41 -3.12 0.93
CA PRO A 86 13.79 -3.55 0.71
C PRO A 86 14.13 -3.50 -0.78
N VAL A 87 15.17 -2.73 -1.14
CA VAL A 87 15.62 -2.59 -2.52
C VAL A 87 17.02 -3.18 -2.69
N ALA A 88 17.25 -3.93 -3.78
CA ALA A 88 18.55 -4.45 -4.14
C ALA A 88 19.43 -3.31 -4.69
N ARG A 89 20.65 -3.17 -4.17
CA ARG A 89 21.56 -2.07 -4.54
C ARG A 89 22.25 -2.29 -5.88
N ASP A 90 22.35 -3.52 -6.29
CA ASP A 90 23.08 -4.04 -7.46
C ASP A 90 22.16 -4.43 -8.63
N MET A 91 20.89 -4.12 -8.54
CA MET A 91 19.90 -4.33 -9.60
C MET A 91 19.27 -3.00 -10.01
N THR A 92 19.03 -2.83 -11.28
CA THR A 92 18.28 -1.69 -11.83
C THR A 92 16.81 -1.74 -11.39
N ILE A 93 16.10 -0.61 -11.47
CA ILE A 93 14.68 -0.57 -11.09
C ILE A 93 13.84 -1.50 -11.97
N ARG A 94 14.15 -1.60 -13.29
CA ARG A 94 13.44 -2.52 -14.20
C ARG A 94 13.65 -3.98 -13.80
N GLU A 95 14.90 -4.38 -13.52
CA GLU A 95 15.20 -5.73 -13.06
C GLU A 95 14.46 -6.09 -11.79
N GLN A 96 14.40 -5.17 -10.82
CA GLN A 96 13.71 -5.42 -9.55
C GLN A 96 12.20 -5.53 -9.74
N VAL A 97 11.56 -4.63 -10.49
CA VAL A 97 10.12 -4.72 -10.77
C VAL A 97 9.80 -6.02 -11.52
N THR A 98 10.63 -6.40 -12.50
CA THR A 98 10.47 -7.67 -13.23
C THR A 98 10.65 -8.88 -12.30
N LEU A 99 11.63 -8.85 -11.40
CA LEU A 99 11.87 -9.92 -10.43
C LEU A 99 10.67 -10.09 -9.48
N VAL A 100 10.12 -8.97 -8.97
CA VAL A 100 8.90 -9.01 -8.16
C VAL A 100 7.74 -9.56 -8.97
N ALA A 101 7.50 -9.09 -10.20
CA ALA A 101 6.48 -9.63 -11.08
C ALA A 101 6.66 -11.14 -11.31
N ALA A 102 7.88 -11.60 -11.57
CA ALA A 102 8.19 -13.01 -11.78
C ALA A 102 7.85 -13.88 -10.57
N SER A 103 8.02 -13.37 -9.37
CA SER A 103 7.68 -14.09 -8.14
C SER A 103 6.17 -14.36 -7.99
N TRP A 104 5.33 -13.63 -8.72
CA TRP A 104 3.86 -13.73 -8.68
C TRP A 104 3.28 -14.38 -9.94
N TYR A 105 3.77 -14.03 -11.12
CA TYR A 105 3.24 -14.47 -12.41
C TYR A 105 4.06 -15.60 -13.06
N GLY A 106 5.17 -16.00 -12.41
CA GLY A 106 6.13 -16.94 -12.98
C GLY A 106 7.00 -16.27 -14.06
N ASN A 107 7.85 -17.05 -14.72
CA ASN A 107 8.72 -16.54 -15.80
C ASN A 107 8.01 -16.65 -17.15
N THR A 108 7.11 -15.72 -17.44
CA THR A 108 6.24 -15.70 -18.62
C THR A 108 6.29 -14.34 -19.32
N THR A 109 5.75 -14.25 -20.52
CA THR A 109 5.53 -12.97 -21.23
C THR A 109 4.73 -12.00 -20.38
N THR A 110 3.71 -12.48 -19.67
CA THR A 110 2.87 -11.70 -18.74
C THR A 110 3.69 -11.00 -17.67
N THR A 111 4.78 -11.61 -17.18
CA THR A 111 5.68 -10.99 -16.19
C THR A 111 6.30 -9.71 -16.73
N THR A 112 6.87 -9.78 -17.94
CA THR A 112 7.50 -8.63 -18.59
C THR A 112 6.46 -7.55 -18.91
N GLU A 113 5.30 -7.94 -19.43
CA GLU A 113 4.21 -7.03 -19.76
C GLU A 113 3.74 -6.27 -18.51
N ARG A 114 3.50 -6.96 -17.38
CA ARG A 114 3.09 -6.33 -16.12
C ARG A 114 4.16 -5.41 -15.53
N ALA A 115 5.42 -5.80 -15.63
CA ALA A 115 6.53 -4.96 -15.17
C ALA A 115 6.65 -3.68 -16.00
N GLU A 116 6.63 -3.79 -17.32
CA GLU A 116 6.71 -2.62 -18.20
C GLU A 116 5.46 -1.74 -18.12
N GLU A 117 4.28 -2.33 -17.97
CA GLU A 117 3.02 -1.59 -17.75
C GLU A 117 3.12 -0.67 -16.53
N ILE A 118 3.49 -1.23 -15.35
CA ILE A 118 3.53 -0.43 -14.12
C ILE A 118 4.67 0.60 -14.14
N ILE A 119 5.83 0.26 -14.73
CA ILE A 119 6.96 1.16 -14.94
C ILE A 119 6.52 2.34 -15.84
N GLY A 120 5.81 2.05 -16.92
CA GLY A 120 5.28 3.07 -17.84
C GLY A 120 4.25 3.95 -17.19
N ARG A 121 3.28 3.36 -16.49
CA ARG A 121 2.21 4.08 -15.81
C ARG A 121 2.70 5.03 -14.72
N LEU A 122 3.78 4.68 -14.02
CA LEU A 122 4.41 5.53 -13.00
C LEU A 122 5.49 6.47 -13.58
N GLY A 123 5.62 6.57 -14.91
CA GLY A 123 6.57 7.49 -15.57
C GLY A 123 8.04 7.12 -15.36
N LEU A 124 8.36 5.85 -15.07
CA LEU A 124 9.70 5.38 -14.75
C LEU A 124 10.45 4.79 -15.96
N THR A 125 9.85 4.75 -17.14
CA THR A 125 10.42 4.09 -18.34
C THR A 125 11.85 4.55 -18.66
N ALA A 126 12.09 5.87 -18.65
CA ALA A 126 13.41 6.45 -18.93
C ALA A 126 14.44 6.18 -17.82
N LEU A 127 13.98 5.78 -16.64
CA LEU A 127 14.80 5.47 -15.48
C LEU A 127 15.05 3.96 -15.30
N GLY A 128 14.44 3.12 -16.13
CA GLY A 128 14.45 1.67 -15.99
C GLY A 128 15.83 1.04 -15.84
N ALA A 129 16.87 1.62 -16.47
CA ALA A 129 18.25 1.17 -16.39
C ALA A 129 19.04 1.78 -15.19
N ARG A 130 18.42 2.64 -14.37
CA ARG A 130 19.07 3.23 -13.20
C ARG A 130 19.00 2.30 -11.98
N PHE A 131 19.98 2.45 -11.09
CA PHE A 131 19.96 1.83 -9.78
C PHE A 131 19.16 2.69 -8.79
N PRO A 132 18.57 2.13 -7.72
CA PRO A 132 17.82 2.89 -6.72
C PRO A 132 18.58 4.07 -6.11
N SER A 133 19.90 3.93 -5.94
CA SER A 133 20.78 4.99 -5.42
C SER A 133 20.92 6.21 -6.33
N GLN A 134 20.48 6.12 -7.57
CA GLN A 134 20.53 7.19 -8.58
C GLN A 134 19.19 7.94 -8.72
N LEU A 135 18.19 7.58 -7.92
CA LEU A 135 16.87 8.17 -7.97
C LEU A 135 16.76 9.34 -6.99
N SER A 136 15.97 10.37 -7.36
CA SER A 136 15.50 11.36 -6.38
C SER A 136 14.51 10.72 -5.40
N SER A 137 14.20 11.39 -4.29
CA SER A 137 13.24 10.90 -3.29
C SER A 137 11.87 10.58 -3.90
N GLY A 138 11.34 11.47 -4.76
CA GLY A 138 10.06 11.23 -5.44
C GLY A 138 10.14 10.08 -6.46
N GLN A 139 11.25 9.94 -7.21
CA GLN A 139 11.47 8.81 -8.10
C GLN A 139 11.58 7.48 -7.34
N LEU A 140 12.24 7.50 -6.18
CA LEU A 140 12.33 6.33 -5.29
C LEU A 140 10.96 5.95 -4.74
N GLN A 141 10.12 6.94 -4.40
CA GLN A 141 8.75 6.69 -3.95
C GLN A 141 7.91 6.04 -5.05
N LEU A 142 7.96 6.54 -6.29
CA LEU A 142 7.28 5.92 -7.43
C LEU A 142 7.81 4.50 -7.70
N PHE A 143 9.10 4.27 -7.53
CA PHE A 143 9.68 2.93 -7.65
C PHE A 143 9.17 1.98 -6.55
N ASN A 144 9.05 2.42 -5.29
CA ASN A 144 8.46 1.64 -4.21
C ASN A 144 6.99 1.30 -4.49
N LEU A 145 6.24 2.25 -5.06
CA LEU A 145 4.88 2.01 -5.55
C LEU A 145 4.86 0.98 -6.69
N ALA A 146 5.80 1.04 -7.64
CA ALA A 146 5.91 0.04 -8.71
C ALA A 146 6.12 -1.37 -8.15
N LEU A 147 7.03 -1.54 -7.19
CA LEU A 147 7.29 -2.83 -6.52
C LEU A 147 6.06 -3.35 -5.76
N THR A 148 5.24 -2.45 -5.23
CA THR A 148 4.02 -2.80 -4.50
C THR A 148 2.88 -3.15 -5.46
N LEU A 149 2.63 -2.31 -6.47
CA LEU A 149 1.46 -2.39 -7.33
C LEU A 149 1.62 -3.36 -8.53
N VAL A 150 2.85 -3.79 -8.85
CA VAL A 150 3.06 -4.87 -9.84
C VAL A 150 2.50 -6.21 -9.34
N ARG A 151 2.29 -6.34 -8.03
CA ARG A 151 1.78 -7.56 -7.40
C ARG A 151 0.27 -7.70 -7.61
N PRO A 152 -0.25 -8.90 -7.89
CA PRO A 152 -1.68 -9.16 -7.81
C PRO A 152 -2.07 -9.20 -6.33
N ALA A 153 -2.96 -8.34 -5.90
CA ALA A 153 -3.45 -8.33 -4.52
C ALA A 153 -4.91 -7.89 -4.49
N ASP A 154 -5.70 -8.55 -3.63
CA ASP A 154 -7.09 -8.19 -3.39
C ASP A 154 -7.22 -6.97 -2.48
N VAL A 155 -6.20 -6.75 -1.64
CA VAL A 155 -6.14 -5.65 -0.68
C VAL A 155 -4.83 -4.91 -0.82
N ILE A 156 -4.90 -3.58 -0.85
CA ILE A 156 -3.75 -2.68 -0.95
C ILE A 156 -3.76 -1.74 0.26
N LEU A 157 -2.66 -1.72 1.03
CA LEU A 157 -2.48 -0.88 2.21
C LEU A 157 -1.30 0.06 1.99
N LEU A 158 -1.55 1.37 1.97
CA LEU A 158 -0.52 2.38 1.70
C LEU A 158 -0.47 3.41 2.82
N ASP A 159 0.75 3.81 3.21
CA ASP A 159 1.02 4.86 4.18
C ASP A 159 1.75 6.01 3.50
N GLU A 160 1.09 7.16 3.34
CA GLU A 160 1.58 8.35 2.64
C GLU A 160 2.23 8.01 1.27
N PRO A 161 1.48 7.35 0.35
CA PRO A 161 2.06 6.99 -0.96
C PRO A 161 2.46 8.20 -1.79
N GLU A 162 1.90 9.36 -1.53
CA GLU A 162 2.18 10.65 -2.16
C GLU A 162 3.45 11.32 -1.66
N ARG A 163 4.08 10.81 -0.62
CA ARG A 163 5.24 11.45 0.02
C ARG A 163 6.37 11.73 -0.97
N HIS A 164 6.87 12.97 -0.98
CA HIS A 164 7.93 13.47 -1.90
C HIS A 164 7.50 13.59 -3.38
N LEU A 165 6.22 13.44 -3.70
CA LEU A 165 5.70 13.62 -5.05
C LEU A 165 5.25 15.08 -5.25
N ASP A 166 5.36 15.54 -6.49
CA ASP A 166 4.71 16.77 -6.95
C ASP A 166 3.23 16.47 -7.28
N THR A 167 2.43 17.53 -7.46
CA THR A 167 0.99 17.45 -7.67
C THR A 167 0.63 16.53 -8.85
N ASP A 168 1.31 16.65 -10.00
CA ASP A 168 1.03 15.85 -11.19
C ASP A 168 1.22 14.33 -10.92
N ARG A 169 2.21 14.00 -10.10
CA ARG A 169 2.47 12.61 -9.71
C ARG A 169 1.51 12.10 -8.64
N VAL A 170 1.03 12.97 -7.76
CA VAL A 170 -0.04 12.62 -6.81
C VAL A 170 -1.31 12.29 -7.58
N ASP A 171 -1.71 13.12 -8.56
CA ASP A 171 -2.86 12.85 -9.45
C ASP A 171 -2.72 11.52 -10.18
N LEU A 172 -1.52 11.23 -10.71
CA LEU A 172 -1.21 9.96 -11.37
C LEU A 172 -1.41 8.76 -10.44
N VAL A 173 -0.91 8.85 -9.20
CA VAL A 173 -1.04 7.77 -8.20
C VAL A 173 -2.51 7.61 -7.79
N ALA A 174 -3.22 8.70 -7.54
CA ALA A 174 -4.65 8.67 -7.21
C ALA A 174 -5.47 7.98 -8.31
N THR A 175 -5.26 8.37 -9.58
CA THR A 175 -5.89 7.75 -10.74
C THR A 175 -5.59 6.24 -10.81
N LEU A 176 -4.33 5.85 -10.61
CA LEU A 176 -3.91 4.45 -10.62
C LEU A 176 -4.60 3.63 -9.54
N LEU A 177 -4.77 4.20 -8.34
CA LEU A 177 -5.45 3.53 -7.23
C LEU A 177 -6.96 3.41 -7.49
N THR A 178 -7.60 4.46 -8.02
CA THR A 178 -9.01 4.41 -8.42
C THR A 178 -9.27 3.29 -9.42
N GLU A 179 -8.47 3.19 -10.48
CA GLU A 179 -8.61 2.12 -11.46
C GLU A 179 -8.37 0.73 -10.87
N ARG A 180 -7.46 0.60 -9.89
CA ARG A 180 -7.24 -0.67 -9.17
C ARG A 180 -8.46 -1.05 -8.32
N ALA A 181 -9.14 -0.07 -7.71
CA ALA A 181 -10.37 -0.29 -6.98
C ALA A 181 -11.51 -0.72 -7.92
N GLU A 182 -11.68 -0.05 -9.05
CA GLU A 182 -12.64 -0.42 -10.12
C GLU A 182 -12.40 -1.85 -10.65
N GLN A 183 -11.14 -2.31 -10.67
CA GLN A 183 -10.77 -3.68 -11.02
C GLN A 183 -11.00 -4.69 -9.89
N GLY A 184 -11.54 -4.24 -8.75
CA GLY A 184 -11.97 -5.08 -7.62
C GLY A 184 -10.98 -5.17 -6.45
N ALA A 185 -9.85 -4.44 -6.47
CA ALA A 185 -8.98 -4.34 -5.31
C ALA A 185 -9.63 -3.46 -4.24
N SER A 186 -9.49 -3.82 -2.97
CA SER A 186 -9.93 -2.99 -1.84
C SER A 186 -8.73 -2.22 -1.30
N ILE A 187 -8.84 -0.91 -1.19
CA ILE A 187 -7.70 -0.03 -0.93
C ILE A 187 -7.92 0.79 0.34
N LEU A 188 -6.92 0.81 1.20
CA LEU A 188 -6.86 1.69 2.37
C LEU A 188 -5.57 2.50 2.33
N VAL A 189 -5.70 3.81 2.24
CA VAL A 189 -4.58 4.76 2.16
C VAL A 189 -4.59 5.68 3.36
N ALA A 190 -3.53 5.68 4.16
CA ALA A 190 -3.31 6.76 5.11
C ALA A 190 -2.69 7.95 4.37
N THR A 191 -3.36 9.09 4.41
CA THR A 191 -2.97 10.27 3.63
C THR A 191 -3.41 11.59 4.30
N HIS A 192 -2.75 12.67 3.91
CA HIS A 192 -3.15 14.05 4.19
C HIS A 192 -3.42 14.85 2.91
N GLU A 193 -3.19 14.25 1.75
CA GLU A 193 -3.32 14.92 0.45
C GLU A 193 -4.77 15.03 0.01
N ALA A 194 -5.19 16.26 -0.32
CA ALA A 194 -6.56 16.53 -0.75
C ALA A 194 -6.95 15.73 -2.01
N VAL A 195 -6.03 15.62 -2.97
CA VAL A 195 -6.23 14.86 -4.22
C VAL A 195 -6.58 13.40 -3.93
N MET A 196 -5.87 12.75 -2.98
CA MET A 196 -6.16 11.37 -2.59
C MET A 196 -7.53 11.25 -1.91
N VAL A 197 -7.86 12.24 -1.05
CA VAL A 197 -9.15 12.30 -0.34
C VAL A 197 -10.31 12.52 -1.31
N GLU A 198 -10.13 13.33 -2.35
CA GLU A 198 -11.14 13.56 -3.40
C GLU A 198 -11.34 12.33 -4.30
N ALA A 199 -10.29 11.55 -4.51
CA ALA A 199 -10.32 10.36 -5.36
C ALA A 199 -10.95 9.13 -4.67
N CYS A 200 -11.03 9.09 -3.34
CA CYS A 200 -11.52 7.92 -2.61
C CYS A 200 -13.05 7.91 -2.46
N ASP A 201 -13.63 6.71 -2.27
CA ASP A 201 -15.08 6.51 -2.05
C ASP A 201 -15.54 6.99 -0.68
N GLY A 202 -14.62 7.29 0.24
CA GLY A 202 -14.95 7.84 1.55
C GLY A 202 -13.75 7.86 2.49
N VAL A 203 -13.90 8.68 3.53
CA VAL A 203 -12.86 9.00 4.49
C VAL A 203 -13.19 8.44 5.86
N MET A 204 -12.18 7.94 6.55
CA MET A 204 -12.22 7.56 7.96
C MET A 204 -11.22 8.42 8.71
N GLU A 205 -11.69 9.15 9.72
CA GLU A 205 -10.86 10.02 10.54
C GLU A 205 -10.47 9.31 11.84
N LEU A 206 -9.16 9.27 12.11
CA LEU A 206 -8.63 8.85 13.42
C LEU A 206 -8.38 10.09 14.27
N GLY A 207 -8.96 10.11 15.46
CA GLY A 207 -8.88 11.19 16.44
C GLY A 207 -8.06 10.83 17.66
#